data_05c0f6b4b8c3220b49bd5cee3c422dc1
#
_entry.id   05c0f6b4b8c3220b49bd5cee3c422dc1
#
_cell.length_a   1.000
_cell.length_b   1.000
_cell.length_c   1.000
_cell.angle_alpha   90.00
_cell.angle_beta   90.00
_cell.angle_gamma   90.00
#
_symmetry.space_group_name_H-M   'P 1'
#
loop_
_entity.id
_entity.type
_entity.pdbx_description
1 polymer ?
#
loop_
_entity_poly.entity_id
_entity_poly.type
_entity_poly.pdbx_seq_one_letter_code
_entity_poly.pdbx_strand_id
1 'polypeptide(L)'
;FGRTIFEKVTLIPPFKTMRALNNQACFMHIIEGKYESVSATDSLEIESQESLLGICGNYLVRFKELKNSNKHQALTIHLYPDVLLKVYNDKLPDFLKNGNSTKVGMTIVDSDILIDKYISTILMYFENPSLVSEEMMILKLKEIIILLDQTKNNPVIRNILSNLFNRSNHSFREVIEAQYYTNVTLEELAFLTNKSLSAFKREFVKTYKE
;
A
#
# COMPACT_ATOMS: atom_id res chain seq x y z
N PHE A 1 7.65 -19.06 1.15
CA PHE A 1 7.19 -18.25 2.30
C PHE A 1 5.75 -18.53 2.71
N GLY A 2 4.97 -19.34 1.95
CA GLY A 2 3.57 -19.66 2.24
C GLY A 2 2.60 -18.47 2.15
N ARG A 3 2.99 -17.39 1.45
CA ARG A 3 2.19 -16.17 1.22
C ARG A 3 2.40 -15.65 -0.19
N THR A 4 1.42 -14.93 -0.72
CA THR A 4 1.55 -14.18 -1.97
C THR A 4 2.45 -12.96 -1.73
N ILE A 5 3.57 -12.91 -2.44
CA ILE A 5 4.53 -11.79 -2.37
C ILE A 5 4.38 -10.88 -3.58
N PHE A 6 4.26 -11.46 -4.76
CA PHE A 6 4.04 -10.75 -6.02
C PHE A 6 2.68 -11.15 -6.59
N GLU A 7 1.89 -10.17 -6.98
CA GLU A 7 0.54 -10.37 -7.50
C GLU A 7 0.33 -9.46 -8.71
N LYS A 8 -0.17 -10.03 -9.82
CA LYS A 8 -0.67 -9.25 -10.97
C LYS A 8 -2.18 -9.35 -10.98
N VAL A 9 -2.86 -8.22 -10.83
CA VAL A 9 -4.33 -8.14 -10.72
C VAL A 9 -4.89 -7.50 -11.98
N THR A 10 -5.99 -8.06 -12.49
CA THR A 10 -6.80 -7.45 -13.55
C THR A 10 -8.22 -7.26 -13.02
N LEU A 11 -8.73 -6.05 -13.07
CA LEU A 11 -10.06 -5.67 -12.59
C LEU A 11 -10.85 -4.97 -13.69
N ILE A 12 -12.16 -5.15 -13.67
CA ILE A 12 -13.10 -4.54 -14.63
C ILE A 12 -13.96 -3.54 -13.85
N PRO A 13 -13.94 -2.24 -14.20
CA PRO A 13 -14.79 -1.23 -13.54
C PRO A 13 -16.27 -1.35 -13.96
N PRO A 14 -17.21 -0.71 -13.21
CA PRO A 14 -16.94 0.08 -12.00
C PRO A 14 -16.68 -0.83 -10.80
N PHE A 15 -15.61 -0.57 -10.08
CA PHE A 15 -15.21 -1.39 -8.95
C PHE A 15 -14.79 -0.53 -7.77
N LYS A 16 -15.39 -0.78 -6.62
CA LYS A 16 -15.05 -0.18 -5.35
C LYS A 16 -14.82 -1.29 -4.34
N THR A 17 -13.72 -1.26 -3.64
CA THR A 17 -13.39 -2.28 -2.66
C THR A 17 -12.82 -1.67 -1.38
N MET A 18 -13.04 -2.35 -0.27
CA MET A 18 -12.41 -2.10 1.00
C MET A 18 -11.28 -3.11 1.17
N ARG A 19 -10.05 -2.63 1.30
CA ARG A 19 -8.87 -3.48 1.49
C ARG A 19 -8.26 -3.25 2.86
N ALA A 20 -8.08 -4.32 3.62
CA ALA A 20 -7.32 -4.30 4.86
C ALA A 20 -5.92 -4.87 4.62
N LEU A 21 -4.90 -4.05 4.77
CA LEU A 21 -3.51 -4.48 4.75
C LEU A 21 -3.08 -4.82 6.18
N ASN A 22 -3.23 -6.09 6.57
CA ASN A 22 -2.92 -6.53 7.92
C ASN A 22 -1.43 -6.88 8.04
N ASN A 23 -0.70 -6.11 8.85
CA ASN A 23 0.71 -6.36 9.16
C ASN A 23 1.60 -6.51 7.92
N GLN A 24 1.45 -5.61 6.95
CA GLN A 24 2.24 -5.55 5.73
C GLN A 24 2.28 -4.13 5.17
N ALA A 25 3.30 -3.79 4.39
CA ALA A 25 3.22 -2.72 3.40
C ALA A 25 3.00 -3.32 2.02
N CYS A 26 2.56 -2.47 1.10
CA CYS A 26 2.26 -2.86 -0.25
C CYS A 26 2.83 -1.80 -1.20
N PHE A 27 3.75 -2.22 -2.07
CA PHE A 27 4.13 -1.45 -3.24
C PHE A 27 3.20 -1.86 -4.37
N MET A 28 2.55 -0.90 -5.02
CA MET A 28 1.63 -1.14 -6.11
C MET A 28 1.99 -0.24 -7.29
N HIS A 29 2.15 -0.85 -8.46
CA HIS A 29 2.38 -0.17 -9.72
C HIS A 29 1.17 -0.35 -10.64
N ILE A 30 0.68 0.75 -11.20
CA ILE A 30 -0.46 0.73 -12.11
C ILE A 30 0.04 0.53 -13.53
N ILE A 31 -0.21 -0.66 -14.06
CA ILE A 31 0.13 -1.00 -15.45
C ILE A 31 -0.84 -0.27 -16.39
N GLU A 32 -2.14 -0.37 -16.08
CA GLU A 32 -3.22 0.26 -16.86
C GLU A 32 -4.36 0.66 -15.93
N GLY A 33 -4.83 1.87 -16.05
CA GLY A 33 -5.99 2.34 -15.29
C GLY A 33 -5.77 3.62 -14.53
N LYS A 34 -6.80 4.01 -13.80
CA LYS A 34 -6.80 5.13 -12.85
C LYS A 34 -7.64 4.75 -11.65
N TYR A 35 -7.13 4.98 -10.45
CA TYR A 35 -7.91 4.78 -9.25
C TYR A 35 -7.56 5.78 -8.15
N GLU A 36 -8.47 5.89 -7.20
CA GLU A 36 -8.32 6.63 -5.97
C GLU A 36 -8.11 5.65 -4.82
N SER A 37 -7.10 5.87 -4.01
CA SER A 37 -6.85 5.16 -2.76
C SER A 37 -7.08 6.11 -1.59
N VAL A 38 -7.98 5.76 -0.67
CA VAL A 38 -8.28 6.53 0.53
C VAL A 38 -7.86 5.71 1.75
N SER A 39 -6.97 6.26 2.55
CA SER A 39 -6.54 5.69 3.84
C SER A 39 -7.27 6.40 5.01
N ALA A 40 -6.84 6.13 6.23
CA ALA A 40 -7.36 6.81 7.43
C ALA A 40 -7.23 8.34 7.34
N THR A 41 -6.12 8.86 6.81
CA THR A 41 -5.79 10.30 6.81
C THR A 41 -5.48 10.87 5.45
N ASP A 42 -5.28 10.03 4.43
CA ASP A 42 -4.79 10.46 3.12
C ASP A 42 -5.71 9.98 2.01
N SER A 43 -5.78 10.74 0.91
CA SER A 43 -6.39 10.31 -0.34
C SER A 43 -5.45 10.63 -1.49
N LEU A 44 -5.18 9.64 -2.34
CA LEU A 44 -4.30 9.76 -3.49
C LEU A 44 -4.98 9.23 -4.75
N GLU A 45 -4.88 9.99 -5.84
CA GLU A 45 -5.19 9.49 -7.19
C GLU A 45 -3.91 8.95 -7.82
N ILE A 46 -4.02 7.79 -8.45
CA ILE A 46 -2.91 7.08 -9.08
C ILE A 46 -3.33 6.69 -10.49
N GLU A 47 -2.47 6.97 -11.46
CA GLU A 47 -2.70 6.72 -12.88
C GLU A 47 -1.76 5.64 -13.45
N SER A 48 -2.00 5.28 -14.71
CA SER A 48 -1.13 4.33 -15.43
C SER A 48 0.34 4.78 -15.37
N GLN A 49 1.23 3.82 -15.12
CA GLN A 49 2.67 3.97 -14.98
C GLN A 49 3.12 4.68 -13.68
N GLU A 50 2.22 4.96 -12.77
CA GLU A 50 2.55 5.46 -11.45
C GLU A 50 2.60 4.33 -10.41
N SER A 51 3.32 4.56 -9.33
CA SER A 51 3.48 3.62 -8.23
C SER A 51 3.12 4.24 -6.89
N LEU A 52 2.57 3.41 -6.01
CA LEU A 52 2.16 3.76 -4.66
C LEU A 52 2.84 2.82 -3.65
N LEU A 53 3.33 3.37 -2.56
CA LEU A 53 3.68 2.62 -1.37
C LEU A 53 2.68 2.93 -0.25
N GLY A 54 2.00 1.90 0.28
CA GLY A 54 1.09 1.99 1.42
C GLY A 54 1.52 1.05 2.55
N ILE A 55 1.27 1.46 3.79
CA ILE A 55 1.53 0.64 4.99
C ILE A 55 0.24 -0.04 5.46
N CYS A 56 0.37 -0.96 6.40
CA CYS A 56 -0.77 -1.63 7.04
C CYS A 56 -1.84 -0.63 7.50
N GLY A 57 -3.10 -0.94 7.15
CA GLY A 57 -4.25 -0.10 7.41
C GLY A 57 -5.46 -0.53 6.59
N ASN A 58 -6.53 0.20 6.74
CA ASN A 58 -7.74 0.03 5.96
C ASN A 58 -7.77 1.05 4.83
N TYR A 59 -8.02 0.58 3.61
CA TYR A 59 -8.02 1.38 2.41
C TYR A 59 -9.33 1.21 1.64
N LEU A 60 -9.89 2.33 1.18
CA LEU A 60 -10.94 2.32 0.16
C LEU A 60 -10.27 2.51 -1.19
N VAL A 61 -10.53 1.63 -2.12
CA VAL A 61 -10.00 1.72 -3.48
C VAL A 61 -11.17 1.87 -4.45
N ARG A 62 -11.17 2.95 -5.22
CA ARG A 62 -12.20 3.30 -6.20
C ARG A 62 -11.57 3.36 -7.57
N PHE A 63 -11.99 2.46 -8.45
CA PHE A 63 -11.53 2.46 -9.84
C PHE A 63 -12.38 3.41 -10.67
N LYS A 64 -11.74 4.31 -11.41
CA LYS A 64 -12.41 5.28 -12.27
C LYS A 64 -12.56 4.70 -13.67
N GLU A 65 -13.69 4.98 -14.33
CA GLU A 65 -13.90 4.58 -15.72
C GLU A 65 -12.90 5.29 -16.64
N LEU A 66 -12.35 4.53 -17.58
CA LEU A 66 -11.49 5.05 -18.65
C LEU A 66 -12.26 5.14 -19.95
N LYS A 67 -12.08 6.22 -20.69
CA LYS A 67 -12.78 6.43 -21.98
C LYS A 67 -12.47 5.36 -23.02
N ASN A 68 -11.32 4.72 -22.96
CA ASN A 68 -10.78 3.85 -24.02
C ASN A 68 -10.43 2.43 -23.56
N SER A 69 -10.63 2.07 -22.29
CA SER A 69 -10.32 0.75 -21.76
C SER A 69 -11.23 0.41 -20.58
N ASN A 70 -11.70 -0.83 -20.55
CA ASN A 70 -12.48 -1.37 -19.43
C ASN A 70 -11.62 -2.24 -18.51
N LYS A 71 -10.29 -2.14 -18.59
CA LYS A 71 -9.39 -2.93 -17.76
C LYS A 71 -8.57 -2.04 -16.85
N HIS A 72 -8.43 -2.46 -15.60
CA HIS A 72 -7.41 -1.95 -14.69
C HIS A 72 -6.44 -3.08 -14.39
N GLN A 73 -5.16 -2.83 -14.57
CA GLN A 73 -4.11 -3.79 -14.26
C GLN A 73 -3.11 -3.19 -13.30
N ALA A 74 -2.75 -3.93 -12.28
CA ALA A 74 -1.75 -3.54 -11.30
C ALA A 74 -0.82 -4.70 -10.96
N LEU A 75 0.45 -4.37 -10.76
CA LEU A 75 1.42 -5.22 -10.10
C LEU A 75 1.48 -4.80 -8.63
N THR A 76 1.33 -5.78 -7.74
CA THR A 76 1.39 -5.57 -6.30
C THR A 76 2.52 -6.39 -5.70
N ILE A 77 3.33 -5.78 -4.84
CA ILE A 77 4.39 -6.44 -4.08
C ILE A 77 4.07 -6.27 -2.59
N HIS A 78 3.87 -7.39 -1.93
CA HIS A 78 3.52 -7.45 -0.51
C HIS A 78 4.78 -7.56 0.34
N LEU A 79 5.00 -6.59 1.21
CA LEU A 79 6.14 -6.49 2.10
C LEU A 79 5.71 -6.89 3.53
N TYR A 80 5.90 -8.16 3.87
CA TYR A 80 5.58 -8.69 5.20
C TYR A 80 6.81 -8.59 6.11
N PRO A 81 6.68 -8.09 7.36
CA PRO A 81 7.80 -7.99 8.30
C PRO A 81 8.53 -9.31 8.54
N ASP A 82 7.79 -10.40 8.75
CA ASP A 82 8.33 -11.73 8.98
C ASP A 82 9.05 -12.31 7.76
N VAL A 83 8.59 -12.00 6.55
CA VAL A 83 9.28 -12.37 5.31
C VAL A 83 10.58 -11.55 5.14
N LEU A 84 10.50 -10.23 5.37
CA LEU A 84 11.68 -9.37 5.28
C LEU A 84 12.76 -9.76 6.30
N LEU A 85 12.39 -10.11 7.54
CA LEU A 85 13.35 -10.65 8.52
C LEU A 85 14.07 -11.88 7.98
N LYS A 86 13.35 -12.85 7.42
CA LYS A 86 13.95 -14.05 6.80
C LYS A 86 14.85 -13.71 5.62
N VAL A 87 14.39 -12.82 4.72
CA VAL A 87 15.13 -12.37 3.53
C VAL A 87 16.46 -11.72 3.91
N TYR A 88 16.51 -11.02 5.04
CA TYR A 88 17.70 -10.35 5.56
C TYR A 88 18.44 -11.15 6.65
N ASN A 89 18.06 -12.41 6.92
CA ASN A 89 18.62 -13.24 7.99
C ASN A 89 18.68 -12.50 9.34
N ASP A 90 17.56 -11.90 9.73
CA ASP A 90 17.36 -11.07 10.92
C ASP A 90 18.28 -9.82 11.03
N LYS A 91 19.01 -9.50 9.97
CA LYS A 91 19.91 -8.33 9.88
C LYS A 91 19.33 -7.27 8.95
N LEU A 92 18.22 -6.70 9.32
CA LEU A 92 17.57 -5.63 8.53
C LEU A 92 18.53 -4.45 8.31
N PRO A 93 18.49 -3.79 7.14
CA PRO A 93 19.14 -2.51 6.90
C PRO A 93 18.74 -1.47 7.96
N ASP A 94 19.67 -0.56 8.31
CA ASP A 94 19.44 0.40 9.40
C ASP A 94 18.30 1.37 9.12
N PHE A 95 18.06 1.73 7.86
CA PHE A 95 16.93 2.59 7.49
C PHE A 95 15.56 1.94 7.72
N LEU A 96 15.47 0.61 7.81
CA LEU A 96 14.25 -0.09 8.18
C LEU A 96 14.02 -0.16 9.70
N LYS A 97 15.06 0.08 10.50
CA LYS A 97 14.99 0.05 11.98
C LYS A 97 14.66 1.43 12.57
N ASN A 98 15.19 2.49 11.97
CA ASN A 98 15.26 3.84 12.54
C ASN A 98 14.33 4.81 11.79
N GLY A 99 13.02 4.55 11.77
CA GLY A 99 12.04 5.47 11.22
C GLY A 99 11.58 6.51 12.24
N ASN A 100 11.44 7.75 11.81
CA ASN A 100 10.71 8.74 12.58
C ASN A 100 9.21 8.39 12.55
N SER A 101 8.54 8.52 13.69
CA SER A 101 7.11 8.26 13.83
C SER A 101 6.26 9.29 13.05
N THR A 102 6.29 9.24 11.73
CA THR A 102 5.32 9.98 10.91
C THR A 102 4.09 9.12 10.67
N LYS A 103 2.92 9.73 10.72
CA LYS A 103 1.63 9.06 10.54
C LYS A 103 1.23 8.94 9.06
N VAL A 104 2.15 9.10 8.12
CA VAL A 104 1.87 8.96 6.68
C VAL A 104 1.56 7.49 6.37
N GLY A 105 0.34 7.23 5.91
CA GLY A 105 -0.12 5.89 5.59
C GLY A 105 0.26 5.42 4.19
N MET A 106 0.41 6.36 3.23
CA MET A 106 0.75 6.06 1.85
C MET A 106 1.43 7.24 1.15
N THR A 107 2.18 6.94 0.09
CA THR A 107 2.83 7.95 -0.74
C THR A 107 2.99 7.47 -2.19
N ILE A 108 2.94 8.40 -3.13
CA ILE A 108 3.38 8.13 -4.51
C ILE A 108 4.88 7.87 -4.48
N VAL A 109 5.31 6.85 -5.20
CA VAL A 109 6.72 6.55 -5.40
C VAL A 109 7.14 7.18 -6.73
N ASP A 110 8.10 8.11 -6.66
CA ASP A 110 8.66 8.71 -7.87
C ASP A 110 9.28 7.63 -8.75
N SER A 111 8.77 7.51 -9.98
CA SER A 111 9.30 6.56 -10.94
C SER A 111 10.66 7.05 -11.45
N ASP A 112 11.59 6.12 -11.54
CA ASP A 112 12.87 6.30 -12.22
C ASP A 112 13.18 5.06 -13.08
N ILE A 113 14.20 5.18 -13.89
CA ILE A 113 14.57 4.12 -14.84
C ILE A 113 14.84 2.77 -14.15
N LEU A 114 15.32 2.77 -12.91
CA LEU A 114 15.63 1.54 -12.17
C LEU A 114 14.37 0.85 -11.70
N ILE A 115 13.40 1.60 -11.16
CA ILE A 115 12.09 1.10 -10.77
C ILE A 115 11.34 0.57 -11.99
N ASP A 116 11.34 1.30 -13.11
CA ASP A 116 10.68 0.86 -14.36
C ASP A 116 11.27 -0.45 -14.90
N LYS A 117 12.59 -0.59 -14.86
CA LYS A 117 13.28 -1.84 -15.26
C LYS A 117 12.99 -2.98 -14.29
N TYR A 118 12.95 -2.71 -13.01
CA TYR A 118 12.55 -3.67 -11.99
C TYR A 118 11.12 -4.19 -12.26
N ILE A 119 10.15 -3.29 -12.44
CA ILE A 119 8.76 -3.63 -12.75
C ILE A 119 8.66 -4.47 -14.01
N SER A 120 9.35 -4.05 -15.09
CA SER A 120 9.38 -4.78 -16.36
C SER A 120 9.91 -6.20 -16.19
N THR A 121 10.94 -6.39 -15.34
CA THR A 121 11.50 -7.71 -15.03
C THR A 121 10.50 -8.57 -14.26
N ILE A 122 9.81 -8.02 -13.26
CA ILE A 122 8.79 -8.76 -12.52
C ILE A 122 7.64 -9.18 -13.44
N LEU A 123 7.18 -8.29 -14.32
CA LEU A 123 6.12 -8.62 -15.29
C LEU A 123 6.54 -9.74 -16.25
N MET A 124 7.79 -9.75 -16.70
CA MET A 124 8.34 -10.84 -17.50
C MET A 124 8.29 -12.19 -16.77
N TYR A 125 8.50 -12.21 -15.45
CA TYR A 125 8.39 -13.44 -14.65
C TYR A 125 6.96 -13.98 -14.57
N PHE A 126 5.94 -13.11 -14.56
CA PHE A 126 4.55 -13.57 -14.67
C PHE A 126 4.24 -14.24 -16.01
N GLU A 127 4.93 -13.82 -17.08
CA GLU A 127 4.79 -14.45 -18.41
C GLU A 127 5.63 -15.74 -18.54
N ASN A 128 6.70 -15.87 -17.73
CA ASN A 128 7.64 -16.98 -17.77
C ASN A 128 7.89 -17.57 -16.38
N PRO A 129 6.90 -18.21 -15.73
CA PRO A 129 7.03 -18.68 -14.34
C PRO A 129 8.13 -19.72 -14.12
N SER A 130 8.48 -20.48 -15.17
CA SER A 130 9.55 -21.49 -15.11
C SER A 130 10.95 -20.90 -14.88
N LEU A 131 11.14 -19.60 -15.12
CA LEU A 131 12.41 -18.90 -14.87
C LEU A 131 12.58 -18.47 -13.42
N VAL A 132 11.55 -18.65 -12.57
CA VAL A 132 11.55 -18.11 -11.21
C VAL A 132 11.97 -19.17 -10.20
N SER A 133 12.98 -18.87 -9.38
CA SER A 133 13.34 -19.64 -8.20
C SER A 133 13.06 -18.85 -6.92
N GLU A 134 13.07 -19.54 -5.76
CA GLU A 134 12.91 -18.88 -4.46
C GLU A 134 14.04 -17.87 -4.20
N GLU A 135 15.27 -18.21 -4.56
CA GLU A 135 16.44 -17.33 -4.43
C GLU A 135 16.26 -16.06 -5.25
N MET A 136 15.74 -16.16 -6.48
CA MET A 136 15.44 -14.99 -7.31
C MET A 136 14.38 -14.10 -6.67
N MET A 137 13.34 -14.68 -6.05
CA MET A 137 12.32 -13.90 -5.35
C MET A 137 12.90 -13.17 -4.14
N ILE A 138 13.81 -13.80 -3.39
CA ILE A 138 14.55 -13.17 -2.29
C ILE A 138 15.35 -11.98 -2.80
N LEU A 139 16.10 -12.15 -3.89
CA LEU A 139 16.88 -11.07 -4.51
C LEU A 139 15.98 -9.92 -4.98
N LYS A 140 14.82 -10.24 -5.59
CA LYS A 140 13.87 -9.23 -6.05
C LYS A 140 13.20 -8.47 -4.90
N LEU A 141 12.95 -9.10 -3.76
CA LEU A 141 12.50 -8.41 -2.55
C LEU A 141 13.57 -7.46 -1.99
N LYS A 142 14.84 -7.87 -1.98
CA LYS A 142 15.95 -6.99 -1.57
C LYS A 142 16.10 -5.81 -2.52
N GLU A 143 16.03 -6.07 -3.82
CA GLU A 143 16.18 -5.05 -4.86
C GLU A 143 15.12 -3.95 -4.71
N ILE A 144 13.82 -4.29 -4.61
CA ILE A 144 12.81 -3.26 -4.45
C ILE A 144 12.99 -2.43 -3.18
N ILE A 145 13.39 -3.04 -2.07
CA ILE A 145 13.66 -2.32 -0.82
C ILE A 145 14.80 -1.30 -1.00
N ILE A 146 15.87 -1.69 -1.70
CA ILE A 146 17.00 -0.80 -2.00
C ILE A 146 16.56 0.32 -2.96
N LEU A 147 15.82 0.00 -4.01
CA LEU A 147 15.32 0.98 -4.98
C LEU A 147 14.42 2.01 -4.32
N LEU A 148 13.49 1.56 -3.46
CA LEU A 148 12.61 2.44 -2.69
C LEU A 148 13.41 3.38 -1.76
N ASP A 149 14.50 2.90 -1.17
CA ASP A 149 15.37 3.72 -0.32
C ASP A 149 16.14 4.80 -1.11
N GLN A 150 16.36 4.60 -2.41
CA GLN A 150 17.09 5.52 -3.28
C GLN A 150 16.21 6.54 -4.01
N THR A 151 14.89 6.47 -3.87
CA THR A 151 13.97 7.43 -4.51
C THR A 151 14.09 8.84 -3.94
N LYS A 152 13.61 9.85 -4.68
CA LYS A 152 13.57 11.25 -4.22
C LYS A 152 12.74 11.44 -2.95
N ASN A 153 11.67 10.64 -2.78
CA ASN A 153 10.80 10.65 -1.61
C ASN A 153 11.31 9.78 -0.44
N ASN A 154 12.59 9.45 -0.44
CA ASN A 154 13.26 8.58 0.51
C ASN A 154 12.87 8.83 1.99
N PRO A 155 12.78 10.06 2.54
CA PRO A 155 12.41 10.23 3.96
C PRO A 155 11.02 9.70 4.30
N VAL A 156 10.03 9.91 3.43
CA VAL A 156 8.65 9.42 3.62
C VAL A 156 8.60 7.91 3.46
N ILE A 157 9.27 7.38 2.44
CA ILE A 157 9.34 5.96 2.14
C ILE A 157 10.04 5.19 3.28
N ARG A 158 11.16 5.69 3.79
CA ARG A 158 11.85 5.13 4.98
C ARG A 158 10.93 5.06 6.19
N ASN A 159 10.16 6.12 6.43
CA ASN A 159 9.20 6.15 7.53
C ASN A 159 8.10 5.10 7.34
N ILE A 160 7.53 4.97 6.15
CA ILE A 160 6.53 3.95 5.84
C ILE A 160 7.12 2.54 6.06
N LEU A 161 8.30 2.26 5.54
CA LEU A 161 8.94 0.95 5.65
C LEU A 161 9.36 0.62 7.08
N SER A 162 9.87 1.58 7.86
CA SER A 162 10.23 1.35 9.26
C SER A 162 9.01 1.13 10.16
N ASN A 163 7.86 1.77 9.85
CA ASN A 163 6.60 1.56 10.54
C ASN A 163 6.03 0.14 10.37
N LEU A 164 6.53 -0.64 9.41
CA LEU A 164 6.24 -2.08 9.34
C LEU A 164 6.64 -2.83 10.61
N PHE A 165 7.71 -2.38 11.26
CA PHE A 165 8.26 -3.00 12.46
C PHE A 165 7.83 -2.27 13.74
N ASN A 166 7.32 -1.03 13.61
CA ASN A 166 6.91 -0.16 14.72
C ASN A 166 5.52 0.42 14.43
N ARG A 167 4.46 -0.22 14.94
CA ARG A 167 3.08 0.18 14.64
C ARG A 167 2.76 1.56 15.21
N SER A 168 2.38 2.51 14.36
CA SER A 168 1.65 3.72 14.75
C SER A 168 0.18 3.59 14.31
N ASN A 169 -0.77 3.84 15.23
CA ASN A 169 -2.19 3.84 14.92
C ASN A 169 -2.71 5.27 14.94
N HIS A 170 -3.58 5.62 13.96
CA HIS A 170 -4.35 6.85 14.00
C HIS A 170 -5.42 6.77 15.08
N SER A 171 -5.64 7.85 15.81
CA SER A 171 -6.76 7.96 16.74
C SER A 171 -8.08 8.07 15.97
N PHE A 172 -9.19 7.70 16.62
CA PHE A 172 -10.52 7.82 16.02
C PHE A 172 -10.80 9.26 15.55
N ARG A 173 -10.44 10.26 16.36
CA ARG A 173 -10.63 11.67 16.04
C ARG A 173 -9.84 12.10 14.80
N GLU A 174 -8.57 11.73 14.69
CA GLU A 174 -7.74 12.06 13.53
C GLU A 174 -8.34 11.53 12.22
N VAL A 175 -8.86 10.30 12.23
CA VAL A 175 -9.50 9.72 11.03
C VAL A 175 -10.79 10.50 10.66
N ILE A 176 -11.62 10.85 11.63
CA ILE A 176 -12.86 11.61 11.37
C ILE A 176 -12.54 13.00 10.82
N GLU A 177 -11.60 13.71 11.46
CA GLU A 177 -11.22 15.06 11.05
C GLU A 177 -10.60 15.08 9.63
N ALA A 178 -9.77 14.09 9.29
CA ALA A 178 -9.17 13.96 7.96
C ALA A 178 -10.21 13.66 6.86
N GLN A 179 -11.28 12.93 7.19
CA GLN A 179 -12.29 12.50 6.22
C GLN A 179 -13.57 13.37 6.23
N TYR A 180 -13.63 14.41 7.06
CA TYR A 180 -14.84 15.19 7.30
C TYR A 180 -15.44 15.84 6.03
N TYR A 181 -14.60 16.30 5.12
CA TYR A 181 -15.00 16.95 3.86
C TYR A 181 -14.96 16.02 2.65
N THR A 182 -14.83 14.71 2.85
CA THR A 182 -14.75 13.73 1.76
C THR A 182 -16.10 13.03 1.53
N ASN A 183 -16.26 12.40 0.36
CA ASN A 183 -17.45 11.60 0.02
C ASN A 183 -17.35 10.16 0.56
N VAL A 184 -16.99 10.00 1.84
CA VAL A 184 -16.87 8.70 2.52
C VAL A 184 -18.15 8.41 3.29
N THR A 185 -18.75 7.24 3.12
CA THR A 185 -19.97 6.82 3.83
C THR A 185 -19.69 6.48 5.30
N LEU A 186 -20.73 6.37 6.13
CA LEU A 186 -20.57 5.96 7.53
C LEU A 186 -19.97 4.55 7.66
N GLU A 187 -20.35 3.63 6.78
CA GLU A 187 -19.78 2.28 6.73
C GLU A 187 -18.28 2.31 6.39
N GLU A 188 -17.90 3.18 5.47
CA GLU A 188 -16.50 3.38 5.08
C GLU A 188 -15.68 4.02 6.20
N LEU A 189 -16.24 5.02 6.90
CA LEU A 189 -15.60 5.60 8.09
C LEU A 189 -15.44 4.56 9.21
N ALA A 190 -16.45 3.72 9.44
CA ALA A 190 -16.35 2.62 10.38
C ALA A 190 -15.20 1.67 9.99
N PHE A 191 -15.11 1.31 8.71
CA PHE A 191 -14.02 0.49 8.19
C PHE A 191 -12.65 1.17 8.36
N LEU A 192 -12.49 2.44 7.96
CA LEU A 192 -11.23 3.19 8.10
C LEU A 192 -10.76 3.30 9.55
N THR A 193 -11.69 3.37 10.50
CA THR A 193 -11.41 3.39 11.95
C THR A 193 -11.24 2.00 12.55
N ASN A 194 -11.26 0.93 11.73
CA ASN A 194 -11.20 -0.47 12.16
C ASN A 194 -12.29 -0.85 13.17
N LYS A 195 -13.53 -0.37 12.93
CA LYS A 195 -14.68 -0.61 13.80
C LYS A 195 -15.85 -1.20 13.00
N SER A 196 -16.73 -1.94 13.68
CA SER A 196 -18.07 -2.20 13.13
C SER A 196 -18.90 -0.91 13.15
N LEU A 197 -19.90 -0.80 12.27
CA LEU A 197 -20.76 0.39 12.22
C LEU A 197 -21.38 0.73 13.58
N SER A 198 -21.82 -0.28 14.34
CA SER A 198 -22.40 -0.08 15.68
C SER A 198 -21.35 0.41 16.69
N ALA A 199 -20.12 -0.10 16.64
CA ALA A 199 -19.03 0.38 17.49
C ALA A 199 -18.59 1.79 17.09
N PHE A 200 -18.57 2.10 15.80
CA PHE A 200 -18.30 3.42 15.27
C PHE A 200 -19.30 4.47 15.80
N LYS A 201 -20.60 4.20 15.66
CA LYS A 201 -21.66 5.12 16.16
C LYS A 201 -21.53 5.40 17.65
N ARG A 202 -21.27 4.37 18.47
CA ARG A 202 -21.06 4.55 19.92
C ARG A 202 -19.82 5.40 20.23
N GLU A 203 -18.72 5.16 19.53
CA GLU A 203 -17.49 5.92 19.73
C GLU A 203 -17.65 7.38 19.27
N PHE A 204 -18.40 7.61 18.18
CA PHE A 204 -18.69 8.94 17.67
C PHE A 204 -19.46 9.78 18.71
N VAL A 205 -20.57 9.24 19.23
CA VAL A 205 -21.36 9.88 20.30
C VAL A 205 -20.49 10.16 21.53
N LYS A 206 -19.65 9.22 21.93
CA LYS A 206 -18.74 9.39 23.07
C LYS A 206 -17.71 10.49 22.85
N THR A 207 -17.17 10.58 21.62
CA THR A 207 -16.09 11.51 21.27
C THR A 207 -16.58 12.94 21.06
N TYR A 208 -17.74 13.10 20.42
CA TYR A 208 -18.29 14.39 20.01
C TYR A 208 -19.47 14.84 20.87
N LYS A 209 -20.05 13.96 21.70
CA LYS A 209 -21.21 14.21 22.57
C LYS A 209 -22.50 14.57 21.82
N GLU A 210 -22.63 14.09 20.59
CA GLU A 210 -23.77 14.31 19.70
C GLU A 210 -24.46 12.98 19.35
#